data_13e3d4aad46bc531052728c54e4b1b01
#
_entry.id   13e3d4aad46bc531052728c54e4b1b01
#
_cell.length_a   1.000
_cell.length_b   1.000
_cell.length_c   1.000
_cell.angle_alpha   90.00
_cell.angle_beta   90.00
_cell.angle_gamma   90.00
#
_symmetry.space_group_name_H-M   'P 1'
#
loop_
_entity.id
_entity.type
_entity.pdbx_description
1 polymer ?
#
loop_
_entity_poly.entity_id
_entity_poly.type
_entity_poly.pdbx_seq_one_letter_code
_entity_poly.pdbx_strand_id
1 'polypeptide(L)'
;MVKAGRIAAGLAGAIALVLVLAQLLLPGIAASRISSRVDKYGTVESVRGSAWPAIELLWGHADSVTVRAARLAISPKQTTKLLWEARGAATLDVTAPAVREGRLRLRNVSLRKRGSLLAAEAEMTQADIRAALPPGLSVRLLSSGGGNVKVKASGGLFGLGASVDAVAGPSEGKLIARPLGFLFGGVRLMLFADPHVQVEGVGANAVSAASAAPATRRYRLTMTARLR
;
A
#
# COMPACT_ATOMS: atom_id res chain seq x y z
N MET A 1 0.15 -3.17 -62.15
CA MET A 1 -0.33 -3.48 -60.78
C MET A 1 0.77 -3.87 -59.78
N VAL A 2 2.05 -4.00 -60.17
CA VAL A 2 3.17 -4.48 -59.26
C VAL A 2 3.73 -3.38 -58.34
N LYS A 3 3.57 -2.07 -58.66
CA LYS A 3 4.13 -0.97 -57.86
C LYS A 3 3.37 -0.67 -56.58
N ALA A 4 2.05 -0.85 -56.55
CA ALA A 4 1.23 -0.59 -55.35
C ALA A 4 1.52 -1.59 -54.20
N GLY A 5 1.77 -2.87 -54.52
CA GLY A 5 2.11 -3.89 -53.51
C GLY A 5 3.46 -3.65 -52.84
N ARG A 6 4.45 -3.11 -53.54
CA ARG A 6 5.78 -2.80 -52.96
C ARG A 6 5.75 -1.60 -52.00
N ILE A 7 4.91 -0.60 -52.29
CA ILE A 7 4.70 0.58 -51.42
C ILE A 7 3.95 0.15 -50.16
N ALA A 8 2.92 -0.67 -50.28
CA ALA A 8 2.17 -1.21 -49.15
C ALA A 8 3.03 -2.08 -48.22
N ALA A 9 3.89 -2.94 -48.79
CA ALA A 9 4.83 -3.77 -48.02
C ALA A 9 5.89 -2.90 -47.29
N GLY A 10 6.41 -1.85 -47.96
CA GLY A 10 7.34 -0.91 -47.33
C GLY A 10 6.72 -0.11 -46.19
N LEU A 11 5.46 0.35 -46.34
CA LEU A 11 4.73 1.07 -45.32
C LEU A 11 4.42 0.14 -44.13
N ALA A 12 4.00 -1.09 -44.37
CA ALA A 12 3.75 -2.07 -43.32
C ALA A 12 5.03 -2.42 -42.56
N GLY A 13 6.17 -2.56 -43.24
CA GLY A 13 7.48 -2.75 -42.61
C GLY A 13 7.93 -1.57 -41.75
N ALA A 14 7.72 -0.34 -42.23
CA ALA A 14 8.03 0.86 -41.47
C ALA A 14 7.14 0.99 -40.21
N ILE A 15 5.84 0.70 -40.31
CA ILE A 15 4.93 0.70 -39.17
C ILE A 15 5.34 -0.38 -38.14
N ALA A 16 5.67 -1.60 -38.62
CA ALA A 16 6.13 -2.68 -37.74
C ALA A 16 7.43 -2.30 -37.03
N LEU A 17 8.39 -1.68 -37.73
CA LEU A 17 9.64 -1.20 -37.13
C LEU A 17 9.39 -0.14 -36.06
N VAL A 18 8.51 0.84 -36.33
CA VAL A 18 8.14 1.88 -35.35
C VAL A 18 7.48 1.26 -34.13
N LEU A 19 6.60 0.29 -34.29
CA LEU A 19 5.98 -0.44 -33.17
C LEU A 19 7.00 -1.22 -32.36
N VAL A 20 7.95 -1.89 -33.00
CA VAL A 20 9.03 -2.61 -32.29
C VAL A 20 9.92 -1.65 -31.53
N LEU A 21 10.31 -0.52 -32.12
CA LEU A 21 11.10 0.52 -31.44
C LEU A 21 10.33 1.12 -30.27
N ALA A 22 9.04 1.38 -30.43
CA ALA A 22 8.18 1.85 -29.35
C ALA A 22 8.12 0.84 -28.21
N GLN A 23 7.98 -0.46 -28.48
CA GLN A 23 8.01 -1.54 -27.47
C GLN A 23 9.32 -1.60 -26.68
N LEU A 24 10.44 -1.25 -27.30
CA LEU A 24 11.76 -1.25 -26.65
C LEU A 24 12.03 0.02 -25.84
N LEU A 25 11.59 1.19 -26.32
CA LEU A 25 11.93 2.49 -25.74
C LEU A 25 10.91 2.99 -24.71
N LEU A 26 9.62 2.82 -24.95
CA LEU A 26 8.56 3.36 -24.09
C LEU A 26 8.58 2.81 -22.65
N PRO A 27 8.84 1.51 -22.40
CA PRO A 27 8.94 1.00 -21.02
C PRO A 27 10.04 1.69 -20.22
N GLY A 28 11.20 1.98 -20.85
CA GLY A 28 12.30 2.71 -20.19
C GLY A 28 11.95 4.16 -19.86
N ILE A 29 11.28 4.86 -20.78
CA ILE A 29 10.82 6.25 -20.57
C ILE A 29 9.75 6.30 -19.50
N ALA A 30 8.79 5.38 -19.51
CA ALA A 30 7.75 5.30 -18.49
C ALA A 30 8.35 4.98 -17.12
N ALA A 31 9.26 4.01 -17.02
CA ALA A 31 9.96 3.67 -15.78
C ALA A 31 10.73 4.86 -15.21
N SER A 32 11.44 5.65 -16.03
CA SER A 32 12.16 6.84 -15.57
C SER A 32 11.23 7.94 -15.05
N ARG A 33 10.06 8.14 -15.66
CA ARG A 33 9.05 9.09 -15.18
C ARG A 33 8.45 8.66 -13.85
N ILE A 34 8.17 7.37 -13.68
CA ILE A 34 7.66 6.81 -12.41
C ILE A 34 8.74 6.94 -11.34
N SER A 35 10.00 6.55 -11.64
CA SER A 35 11.12 6.69 -10.71
C SER A 35 11.26 8.13 -10.22
N SER A 36 11.33 9.12 -11.13
CA SER A 36 11.43 10.54 -10.77
C SER A 36 10.30 11.06 -9.90
N ARG A 37 9.11 10.47 -9.98
CA ARG A 37 7.99 10.81 -9.10
C ARG A 37 8.14 10.19 -7.72
N VAL A 38 8.59 8.94 -7.63
CA VAL A 38 8.73 8.20 -6.38
C VAL A 38 9.99 8.61 -5.63
N ASP A 39 11.07 9.01 -6.32
CA ASP A 39 12.33 9.54 -5.74
C ASP A 39 12.09 10.75 -4.83
N LYS A 40 11.01 11.52 -5.07
CA LYS A 40 10.59 12.62 -4.19
C LYS A 40 10.15 12.14 -2.79
N TYR A 41 9.83 10.87 -2.65
CA TYR A 41 9.32 10.26 -1.43
C TYR A 41 10.32 9.32 -0.75
N GLY A 42 11.48 9.07 -1.39
CA GLY A 42 12.50 8.21 -0.83
C GLY A 42 13.48 7.67 -1.86
N THR A 43 14.31 6.73 -1.46
CA THR A 43 15.28 6.08 -2.33
C THR A 43 14.63 4.93 -3.07
N VAL A 44 14.54 5.03 -4.39
CA VAL A 44 14.02 3.98 -5.28
C VAL A 44 15.19 3.19 -5.84
N GLU A 45 15.14 1.87 -5.73
CA GLU A 45 16.16 0.97 -6.28
C GLU A 45 15.88 0.61 -7.74
N SER A 46 14.63 0.31 -8.04
CA SER A 46 14.20 -0.03 -9.40
C SER A 46 12.72 0.19 -9.62
N VAL A 47 12.39 0.62 -10.83
CA VAL A 47 11.02 0.68 -11.35
C VAL A 47 11.00 -0.07 -12.67
N ARG A 48 10.03 -0.96 -12.84
CA ARG A 48 9.75 -1.65 -14.09
C ARG A 48 8.27 -1.51 -14.42
N GLY A 49 7.97 -1.11 -15.64
CA GLY A 49 6.61 -1.02 -16.14
C GLY A 49 6.51 -1.75 -17.49
N SER A 50 5.39 -2.39 -17.76
CA SER A 50 5.09 -3.00 -19.05
C SER A 50 3.65 -2.73 -19.45
N ALA A 51 3.43 -2.59 -20.76
CA ALA A 51 2.11 -2.58 -21.38
C ALA A 51 2.21 -3.22 -22.78
N TRP A 52 1.12 -3.82 -23.21
CA TRP A 52 1.00 -4.36 -24.57
C TRP A 52 -0.32 -3.87 -25.20
N PRO A 53 -0.29 -3.09 -26.29
CA PRO A 53 0.92 -2.49 -26.92
C PRO A 53 1.52 -1.37 -26.07
N ALA A 54 2.86 -1.14 -26.19
CA ALA A 54 3.59 -0.18 -25.33
C ALA A 54 3.10 1.27 -25.45
N ILE A 55 2.39 1.62 -26.52
CA ILE A 55 1.78 2.95 -26.72
C ILE A 55 0.76 3.30 -25.62
N GLU A 56 0.16 2.32 -24.96
CA GLU A 56 -0.77 2.54 -23.84
C GLU A 56 -0.09 3.21 -22.63
N LEU A 57 1.23 3.05 -22.49
CA LEU A 57 2.02 3.76 -21.47
C LEU A 57 1.96 5.29 -21.64
N LEU A 58 1.81 5.78 -22.88
CA LEU A 58 1.67 7.22 -23.16
C LEU A 58 0.33 7.76 -22.65
N TRP A 59 -0.68 6.92 -22.59
CA TRP A 59 -2.02 7.26 -22.07
C TRP A 59 -2.18 6.97 -20.58
N GLY A 60 -1.09 6.57 -19.92
CA GLY A 60 -1.10 6.29 -18.48
C GLY A 60 -1.67 4.93 -18.09
N HIS A 61 -1.84 4.02 -19.06
CA HIS A 61 -2.24 2.64 -18.81
C HIS A 61 -1.01 1.74 -18.81
N ALA A 62 -0.92 0.86 -17.85
CA ALA A 62 0.14 -0.15 -17.76
C ALA A 62 -0.46 -1.50 -17.39
N ASP A 63 0.00 -2.57 -18.04
CA ASP A 63 -0.39 -3.93 -17.66
C ASP A 63 0.22 -4.32 -16.33
N SER A 64 1.49 -3.99 -16.15
CA SER A 64 2.16 -4.24 -14.88
C SER A 64 3.15 -3.13 -14.52
N VAL A 65 3.20 -2.83 -13.22
CA VAL A 65 4.19 -1.94 -12.62
C VAL A 65 4.79 -2.64 -11.42
N THR A 66 6.12 -2.69 -11.38
CA THR A 66 6.86 -3.20 -10.21
C THR A 66 7.78 -2.10 -9.70
N VAL A 67 7.65 -1.77 -8.42
CA VAL A 67 8.46 -0.76 -7.74
C VAL A 67 9.19 -1.41 -6.57
N ARG A 68 10.51 -1.26 -6.55
CA ARG A 68 11.35 -1.63 -5.40
C ARG A 68 12.02 -0.38 -4.87
N ALA A 69 11.73 -0.07 -3.62
CA ALA A 69 12.31 1.08 -2.95
C ALA A 69 13.10 0.62 -1.72
N ALA A 70 14.25 1.23 -1.47
CA ALA A 70 15.04 0.95 -0.25
C ALA A 70 14.39 1.58 0.98
N ARG A 71 13.91 2.80 0.84
CA ARG A 71 13.25 3.55 1.92
C ARG A 71 12.24 4.52 1.34
N LEU A 72 11.05 4.57 1.94
CA LEU A 72 10.01 5.53 1.59
C LEU A 72 9.62 6.35 2.82
N ALA A 73 9.46 7.66 2.63
CA ALA A 73 8.89 8.57 3.61
C ALA A 73 7.69 9.26 2.95
N ILE A 74 6.50 8.87 3.33
CA ILE A 74 5.25 9.33 2.73
C ILE A 74 4.33 9.94 3.78
N SER A 75 3.50 10.87 3.37
CA SER A 75 2.41 11.40 4.19
C SER A 75 1.08 10.78 3.76
N PRO A 76 0.03 10.82 4.62
CA PRO A 76 -1.29 10.31 4.25
C PRO A 76 -1.84 10.88 2.94
N LYS A 77 -1.66 12.20 2.71
CA LYS A 77 -2.07 12.85 1.45
C LYS A 77 -1.34 12.32 0.22
N GLN A 78 -0.07 11.98 0.38
CA GLN A 78 0.74 11.42 -0.70
C GLN A 78 0.35 9.97 -0.98
N THR A 79 0.01 9.20 0.05
CA THR A 79 -0.50 7.82 -0.09
C THR A 79 -1.77 7.82 -0.95
N THR A 80 -2.75 8.67 -0.66
CA THR A 80 -3.97 8.83 -1.46
C THR A 80 -3.65 9.14 -2.92
N LYS A 81 -2.74 10.09 -3.17
CA LYS A 81 -2.35 10.47 -4.54
C LYS A 81 -1.70 9.30 -5.28
N LEU A 82 -0.79 8.57 -4.63
CA LEU A 82 -0.11 7.42 -5.24
C LEU A 82 -1.09 6.27 -5.53
N LEU A 83 -2.06 6.03 -4.65
CA LEU A 83 -3.12 5.05 -4.89
C LEU A 83 -4.02 5.45 -6.07
N TRP A 84 -4.32 6.74 -6.21
CA TRP A 84 -5.06 7.24 -7.36
C TRP A 84 -4.28 7.06 -8.68
N GLU A 85 -3.00 7.41 -8.70
CA GLU A 85 -2.14 7.22 -9.86
C GLU A 85 -1.98 5.74 -10.23
N ALA A 86 -1.97 4.85 -9.23
CA ALA A 86 -1.89 3.40 -9.42
C ALA A 86 -3.13 2.78 -10.09
N ARG A 87 -4.24 3.50 -10.23
CA ARG A 87 -5.46 2.98 -10.90
C ARG A 87 -5.20 2.60 -12.35
N GLY A 88 -4.35 3.35 -13.04
CA GLY A 88 -4.01 3.10 -14.45
C GLY A 88 -3.22 1.82 -14.70
N ALA A 89 -2.69 1.15 -13.67
CA ALA A 89 -2.01 -0.13 -13.81
C ALA A 89 -2.98 -1.28 -13.57
N ALA A 90 -3.01 -2.30 -14.45
CA ALA A 90 -3.80 -3.51 -14.21
C ALA A 90 -3.23 -4.31 -13.04
N THR A 91 -1.89 -4.39 -12.94
CA THR A 91 -1.18 -5.00 -11.83
C THR A 91 -0.11 -4.07 -11.29
N LEU A 92 0.02 -4.02 -9.95
CA LEU A 92 1.06 -3.25 -9.29
C LEU A 92 1.66 -4.09 -8.15
N ASP A 93 2.98 -4.18 -8.12
CA ASP A 93 3.75 -4.78 -7.03
C ASP A 93 4.73 -3.74 -6.49
N VAL A 94 4.55 -3.35 -5.23
CA VAL A 94 5.45 -2.42 -4.53
C VAL A 94 6.08 -3.14 -3.35
N THR A 95 7.39 -3.05 -3.22
CA THR A 95 8.12 -3.58 -2.06
C THR A 95 9.06 -2.52 -1.53
N ALA A 96 9.07 -2.37 -0.18
CA ALA A 96 9.97 -1.46 0.50
C ALA A 96 10.35 -2.05 1.87
N PRO A 97 11.65 -2.27 2.15
CA PRO A 97 12.13 -2.72 3.46
C PRO A 97 11.78 -1.78 4.61
N ALA A 98 11.68 -0.47 4.33
CA ALA A 98 11.35 0.54 5.33
C ALA A 98 10.44 1.62 4.75
N VAL A 99 9.31 1.83 5.41
CA VAL A 99 8.37 2.92 5.10
C VAL A 99 8.09 3.72 6.37
N ARG A 100 8.14 5.03 6.25
CA ARG A 100 7.79 5.95 7.33
C ARG A 100 6.61 6.81 6.90
N GLU A 101 5.55 6.77 7.70
CA GLU A 101 4.38 7.63 7.54
C GLU A 101 4.14 8.40 8.83
N GLY A 102 4.59 9.65 8.86
CA GLY A 102 4.57 10.45 10.07
C GLY A 102 5.39 9.81 11.22
N ARG A 103 4.71 9.40 12.30
CA ARG A 103 5.30 8.69 13.44
C ARG A 103 5.32 7.18 13.25
N LEU A 104 4.58 6.66 12.29
CA LEU A 104 4.49 5.24 12.00
C LEU A 104 5.75 4.76 11.27
N ARG A 105 6.33 3.66 11.73
CA ARG A 105 7.47 3.00 11.09
C ARG A 105 7.06 1.60 10.71
N LEU A 106 7.02 1.33 9.42
CA LEU A 106 6.69 0.04 8.86
C LEU A 106 7.93 -0.59 8.25
N ARG A 107 8.03 -1.91 8.33
CA ARG A 107 9.12 -2.70 7.76
C ARG A 107 8.55 -3.76 6.83
N ASN A 108 9.36 -4.21 5.90
CA ASN A 108 9.00 -5.28 4.97
C ASN A 108 7.62 -5.04 4.32
N VAL A 109 7.41 -3.79 3.87
CA VAL A 109 6.14 -3.40 3.28
C VAL A 109 6.02 -4.01 1.89
N SER A 110 4.91 -4.66 1.63
CA SER A 110 4.49 -5.07 0.30
C SER A 110 3.07 -4.59 0.01
N LEU A 111 2.86 -4.11 -1.20
CA LEU A 111 1.54 -3.75 -1.72
C LEU A 111 1.37 -4.43 -3.07
N ARG A 112 0.31 -5.17 -3.22
CA ARG A 112 -0.07 -5.85 -4.46
C ARG A 112 -1.43 -5.38 -4.92
N LYS A 113 -1.53 -5.03 -6.17
CA LYS A 113 -2.79 -4.70 -6.84
C LYS A 113 -3.02 -5.68 -7.98
N ARG A 114 -4.24 -6.18 -8.10
CA ARG A 114 -4.70 -7.02 -9.21
C ARG A 114 -6.10 -6.54 -9.59
N GLY A 115 -6.22 -5.89 -10.76
CA GLY A 115 -7.45 -5.20 -11.11
C GLY A 115 -7.80 -4.13 -10.07
N SER A 116 -8.98 -4.21 -9.46
CA SER A 116 -9.41 -3.33 -8.38
C SER A 116 -8.97 -3.80 -6.98
N LEU A 117 -8.51 -5.04 -6.83
CA LEU A 117 -8.15 -5.60 -5.52
C LEU A 117 -6.77 -5.12 -5.08
N LEU A 118 -6.68 -4.72 -3.82
CA LEU A 118 -5.46 -4.34 -3.11
C LEU A 118 -5.21 -5.31 -1.97
N ALA A 119 -3.97 -5.76 -1.84
CA ALA A 119 -3.48 -6.48 -0.67
C ALA A 119 -2.20 -5.79 -0.19
N ALA A 120 -2.18 -5.37 1.06
CA ALA A 120 -1.02 -4.76 1.69
C ALA A 120 -0.58 -5.59 2.89
N GLU A 121 0.73 -5.68 3.06
CA GLU A 121 1.36 -6.35 4.19
C GLU A 121 2.51 -5.49 4.70
N ALA A 122 2.68 -5.42 6.00
CA ALA A 122 3.77 -4.70 6.63
C ALA A 122 4.11 -5.32 8.00
N GLU A 123 5.34 -5.15 8.45
CA GLU A 123 5.74 -5.52 9.80
C GLU A 123 6.00 -4.28 10.64
N MET A 124 5.67 -4.35 11.92
CA MET A 124 6.02 -3.33 12.91
C MET A 124 6.30 -3.96 14.27
N THR A 125 7.10 -3.26 15.09
CA THR A 125 7.37 -3.67 16.46
C THR A 125 6.37 -3.07 17.43
N GLN A 126 6.24 -3.66 18.62
CA GLN A 126 5.45 -3.06 19.69
C GLN A 126 5.98 -1.66 20.08
N ALA A 127 7.31 -1.45 19.97
CA ALA A 127 7.90 -0.14 20.18
C ALA A 127 7.46 0.89 19.13
N ASP A 128 7.39 0.49 17.84
CA ASP A 128 6.93 1.36 16.75
C ASP A 128 5.45 1.73 16.95
N ILE A 129 4.60 0.78 17.37
CA ILE A 129 3.20 1.04 17.73
C ILE A 129 3.11 2.08 18.84
N ARG A 130 3.88 1.88 19.91
CA ARG A 130 3.89 2.82 21.05
C ARG A 130 4.36 4.21 20.64
N ALA A 131 5.41 4.31 19.80
CA ALA A 131 5.92 5.59 19.31
C ALA A 131 4.92 6.35 18.41
N ALA A 132 4.01 5.64 17.74
CA ALA A 132 2.97 6.23 16.90
C ALA A 132 1.77 6.74 17.71
N LEU A 133 1.57 6.24 18.92
CA LEU A 133 0.47 6.63 19.80
C LEU A 133 0.77 7.92 20.58
N PRO A 134 -0.24 8.65 21.04
CA PRO A 134 -0.08 9.71 22.01
C PRO A 134 0.62 9.22 23.29
N PRO A 135 1.36 10.09 23.98
CA PRO A 135 1.99 9.76 25.25
C PRO A 135 0.97 9.21 26.27
N GLY A 136 1.36 8.20 27.03
CA GLY A 136 0.50 7.56 28.02
C GLY A 136 -0.45 6.50 27.47
N LEU A 137 -0.55 6.34 26.14
CA LEU A 137 -1.33 5.28 25.53
C LEU A 137 -0.46 4.09 25.11
N SER A 138 -0.98 2.90 25.28
CA SER A 138 -0.39 1.67 24.76
C SER A 138 -1.48 0.79 24.15
N VAL A 139 -1.09 0.02 23.13
CA VAL A 139 -1.98 -0.94 22.46
C VAL A 139 -1.27 -2.27 22.38
N ARG A 140 -1.99 -3.35 22.70
CA ARG A 140 -1.51 -4.72 22.60
C ARG A 140 -2.51 -5.54 21.76
N LEU A 141 -1.98 -6.32 20.83
CA LEU A 141 -2.76 -7.27 20.05
C LEU A 141 -3.31 -8.37 20.97
N LEU A 142 -4.60 -8.67 20.86
CA LEU A 142 -5.26 -9.79 21.56
C LEU A 142 -5.52 -10.95 20.59
N SER A 143 -6.20 -10.68 19.48
CA SER A 143 -6.52 -11.68 18.47
C SER A 143 -6.76 -11.03 17.11
N SER A 144 -6.71 -11.84 16.06
CA SER A 144 -7.03 -11.42 14.70
C SER A 144 -7.80 -12.53 14.00
N GLY A 145 -8.85 -12.19 13.29
CA GLY A 145 -9.65 -13.13 12.52
C GLY A 145 -10.89 -12.47 11.92
N GLY A 146 -11.44 -13.07 10.87
CA GLY A 146 -12.64 -12.57 10.20
C GLY A 146 -12.51 -11.17 9.63
N GLY A 147 -11.30 -10.75 9.20
CA GLY A 147 -11.06 -9.40 8.69
C GLY A 147 -10.99 -8.31 9.77
N ASN A 148 -10.90 -8.68 11.03
CA ASN A 148 -10.84 -7.78 12.17
C ASN A 148 -9.65 -8.07 13.08
N VAL A 149 -9.21 -7.05 13.82
CA VAL A 149 -8.13 -7.14 14.81
C VAL A 149 -8.65 -6.67 16.15
N LYS A 150 -8.59 -7.54 17.17
CA LYS A 150 -8.92 -7.20 18.54
C LYS A 150 -7.66 -6.79 19.30
N VAL A 151 -7.74 -5.65 19.96
CA VAL A 151 -6.61 -5.06 20.70
C VAL A 151 -7.06 -4.65 22.09
N LYS A 152 -6.12 -4.63 23.04
CA LYS A 152 -6.30 -3.97 24.34
C LYS A 152 -5.58 -2.64 24.28
N ALA A 153 -6.32 -1.57 24.41
CA ALA A 153 -5.81 -0.22 24.61
C ALA A 153 -5.72 0.05 26.11
N SER A 154 -4.60 0.59 26.56
CA SER A 154 -4.40 0.98 27.97
C SER A 154 -3.82 2.38 28.00
N GLY A 155 -4.30 3.21 28.91
CA GLY A 155 -3.85 4.59 29.07
C GLY A 155 -4.05 5.06 30.49
N GLY A 156 -3.25 6.04 30.92
CA GLY A 156 -3.39 6.73 32.18
C GLY A 156 -3.67 8.21 31.95
N LEU A 157 -4.76 8.72 32.50
CA LEU A 157 -5.03 10.14 32.64
C LEU A 157 -5.04 10.47 34.13
N PHE A 158 -4.23 11.44 34.54
CA PHE A 158 -4.16 11.90 35.95
C PHE A 158 -3.87 10.80 36.99
N GLY A 159 -3.02 9.83 36.66
CA GLY A 159 -2.65 8.74 37.58
C GLY A 159 -3.65 7.58 37.66
N LEU A 160 -4.77 7.65 36.98
CA LEU A 160 -5.75 6.58 36.88
C LEU A 160 -5.50 5.75 35.63
N GLY A 161 -5.07 4.50 35.78
CA GLY A 161 -4.88 3.57 34.70
C GLY A 161 -6.21 2.97 34.26
N ALA A 162 -6.59 3.15 33.01
CA ALA A 162 -7.76 2.49 32.43
C ALA A 162 -7.34 1.60 31.27
N SER A 163 -8.02 0.49 31.06
CA SER A 163 -7.83 -0.34 29.88
C SER A 163 -9.19 -0.70 29.26
N VAL A 164 -9.22 -0.71 27.92
CA VAL A 164 -10.40 -1.05 27.15
C VAL A 164 -10.01 -1.97 25.99
N ASP A 165 -10.80 -3.00 25.76
CA ASP A 165 -10.69 -3.80 24.56
C ASP A 165 -11.33 -3.05 23.41
N ALA A 166 -10.72 -3.13 22.22
CA ALA A 166 -11.24 -2.50 21.01
C ALA A 166 -11.11 -3.46 19.83
N VAL A 167 -12.01 -3.32 18.86
CA VAL A 167 -11.96 -4.05 17.59
C VAL A 167 -11.73 -3.05 16.47
N ALA A 168 -10.63 -3.24 15.74
CA ALA A 168 -10.36 -2.55 14.49
C ALA A 168 -10.78 -3.42 13.31
N GLY A 169 -11.54 -2.84 12.40
CA GLY A 169 -12.05 -3.57 11.25
C GLY A 169 -12.72 -2.66 10.22
N PRO A 170 -13.13 -3.22 9.09
CA PRO A 170 -13.82 -2.47 8.05
C PRO A 170 -15.23 -2.06 8.50
N SER A 171 -15.61 -0.84 8.18
CA SER A 171 -16.96 -0.33 8.37
C SER A 171 -17.24 0.74 7.33
N GLU A 172 -18.22 0.51 6.48
CA GLU A 172 -18.58 1.42 5.38
C GLU A 172 -17.38 1.71 4.43
N GLY A 173 -16.51 0.70 4.24
CA GLY A 173 -15.29 0.83 3.42
C GLY A 173 -14.14 1.57 4.10
N LYS A 174 -14.28 1.99 5.33
CA LYS A 174 -13.26 2.66 6.14
C LYS A 174 -12.70 1.69 7.18
N LEU A 175 -11.49 1.92 7.66
CA LEU A 175 -10.95 1.21 8.80
C LEU A 175 -11.26 1.98 10.07
N ILE A 176 -12.03 1.37 10.96
CA ILE A 176 -12.53 1.98 12.20
C ILE A 176 -12.13 1.10 13.39
N ALA A 177 -11.68 1.71 14.48
CA ALA A 177 -11.58 1.05 15.78
C ALA A 177 -12.79 1.42 16.65
N ARG A 178 -13.39 0.38 17.25
CA ARG A 178 -14.51 0.50 18.16
C ARG A 178 -14.12 -0.06 19.53
N PRO A 179 -14.10 0.74 20.58
CA PRO A 179 -13.95 0.25 21.94
C PRO A 179 -15.11 -0.70 22.28
N LEU A 180 -14.81 -1.75 23.01
CA LEU A 180 -15.80 -2.70 23.54
C LEU A 180 -16.12 -2.31 24.98
N GLY A 181 -17.40 -2.37 25.34
CA GLY A 181 -17.88 -2.09 26.70
C GLY A 181 -19.01 -1.07 26.74
N PHE A 182 -19.83 -1.18 27.76
CA PHE A 182 -21.06 -0.42 27.93
C PHE A 182 -20.84 1.11 27.96
N LEU A 183 -19.75 1.56 28.58
CA LEU A 183 -19.44 2.99 28.72
C LEU A 183 -19.00 3.67 27.42
N PHE A 184 -18.62 2.89 26.40
CA PHE A 184 -18.07 3.39 25.13
C PHE A 184 -18.99 3.13 23.93
N GLY A 185 -20.25 2.79 24.19
CA GLY A 185 -21.25 2.57 23.15
C GLY A 185 -21.38 3.80 22.24
N GLY A 186 -21.09 3.63 20.96
CA GLY A 186 -21.16 4.71 19.96
C GLY A 186 -19.83 5.40 19.65
N VAL A 187 -18.78 5.23 20.44
CA VAL A 187 -17.45 5.79 20.12
C VAL A 187 -16.83 5.02 18.94
N ARG A 188 -16.46 5.74 17.88
CA ARG A 188 -15.79 5.21 16.70
C ARG A 188 -14.55 6.04 16.43
N LEU A 189 -13.40 5.39 16.39
CA LEU A 189 -12.15 6.03 16.04
C LEU A 189 -11.79 5.67 14.59
N MET A 190 -11.77 6.65 13.71
CA MET A 190 -11.38 6.46 12.33
C MET A 190 -9.86 6.31 12.25
N LEU A 191 -9.40 5.15 11.78
CA LEU A 191 -7.97 4.85 11.59
C LEU A 191 -7.52 5.14 10.17
N PHE A 192 -8.37 4.82 9.18
CA PHE A 192 -8.12 5.10 7.77
C PHE A 192 -9.43 5.31 7.03
N ALA A 193 -9.46 6.34 6.19
CA ALA A 193 -10.56 6.60 5.26
C ALA A 193 -10.00 7.27 4.01
N ASP A 194 -10.35 6.73 2.85
CA ASP A 194 -10.01 7.28 1.55
C ASP A 194 -11.23 7.10 0.63
N PRO A 195 -11.64 8.12 -0.14
CA PRO A 195 -12.82 8.03 -1.01
C PRO A 195 -12.65 7.02 -2.14
N HIS A 196 -11.42 6.71 -2.51
CA HIS A 196 -11.09 5.81 -3.61
C HIS A 196 -10.74 4.38 -3.16
N VAL A 197 -10.68 4.14 -1.84
CA VAL A 197 -10.29 2.85 -1.27
C VAL A 197 -11.38 2.34 -0.35
N GLN A 198 -11.90 1.17 -0.65
CA GLN A 198 -12.82 0.45 0.21
C GLN A 198 -12.08 -0.65 0.95
N VAL A 199 -11.88 -0.48 2.27
CA VAL A 199 -11.27 -1.50 3.12
C VAL A 199 -12.24 -2.66 3.28
N GLU A 200 -11.78 -3.88 3.01
CA GLU A 200 -12.57 -5.12 3.11
C GLU A 200 -12.15 -5.98 4.30
N GLY A 201 -10.89 -5.88 4.74
CA GLY A 201 -10.42 -6.63 5.89
C GLY A 201 -9.07 -6.15 6.39
N VAL A 202 -8.81 -6.43 7.65
CA VAL A 202 -7.51 -6.24 8.30
C VAL A 202 -7.15 -7.44 9.15
N GLY A 203 -5.86 -7.68 9.28
CA GLY A 203 -5.33 -8.75 10.10
C GLY A 203 -4.05 -8.32 10.80
N ALA A 204 -3.73 -8.99 11.90
CA ALA A 204 -2.49 -8.79 12.62
C ALA A 204 -2.05 -10.11 13.27
N ASN A 205 -0.84 -10.57 12.97
CA ASN A 205 -0.29 -11.80 13.52
C ASN A 205 1.06 -11.52 14.18
N ALA A 206 1.31 -12.14 15.32
CA ALA A 206 2.63 -12.10 15.93
C ALA A 206 3.63 -12.93 15.09
N VAL A 207 4.76 -12.32 14.73
CA VAL A 207 5.82 -12.97 13.94
C VAL A 207 6.97 -13.44 14.82
N SER A 208 7.16 -12.81 15.98
CA SER A 208 8.19 -13.19 16.94
C SER A 208 7.69 -14.25 17.93
N ALA A 209 8.62 -15.05 18.48
CA ALA A 209 8.31 -16.00 19.53
C ALA A 209 7.61 -15.33 20.71
N ALA A 210 6.74 -16.07 21.40
CA ALA A 210 6.01 -15.57 22.58
C ALA A 210 6.94 -15.13 23.70
N SER A 211 8.15 -15.71 23.77
CA SER A 211 9.21 -15.37 24.73
C SER A 211 9.96 -14.08 24.43
N ALA A 212 9.73 -13.44 23.25
CA ALA A 212 10.41 -12.19 22.92
C ALA A 212 10.01 -11.08 23.91
N ALA A 213 11.00 -10.24 24.26
CA ALA A 213 10.75 -9.09 25.12
C ALA A 213 9.62 -8.20 24.56
N PRO A 214 8.74 -7.65 25.39
CA PRO A 214 7.55 -6.94 24.95
C PRO A 214 7.83 -5.86 23.89
N ALA A 215 8.90 -5.08 24.05
CA ALA A 215 9.26 -4.00 23.14
C ALA A 215 9.70 -4.49 21.75
N THR A 216 10.28 -5.68 21.67
CA THR A 216 10.81 -6.28 20.44
C THR A 216 9.84 -7.19 19.72
N ARG A 217 8.65 -7.42 20.29
CA ARG A 217 7.60 -8.21 19.62
C ARG A 217 7.27 -7.58 18.29
N ARG A 218 7.29 -8.41 17.24
CA ARG A 218 6.95 -8.02 15.88
C ARG A 218 5.57 -8.55 15.50
N TYR A 219 4.85 -7.72 14.81
CA TYR A 219 3.53 -8.03 14.27
C TYR A 219 3.56 -7.83 12.76
N ARG A 220 3.00 -8.78 12.06
CA ARG A 220 2.69 -8.66 10.64
C ARG A 220 1.26 -8.20 10.52
N LEU A 221 1.08 -7.06 9.89
CA LEU A 221 -0.20 -6.45 9.61
C LEU A 221 -0.57 -6.76 8.16
N THR A 222 -1.82 -7.09 7.92
CA THR A 222 -2.37 -7.31 6.59
C THR A 222 -3.60 -6.43 6.41
N MET A 223 -3.80 -5.96 5.20
CA MET A 223 -5.00 -5.22 4.80
C MET A 223 -5.42 -5.65 3.42
N THR A 224 -6.70 -5.93 3.25
CA THR A 224 -7.34 -6.13 1.96
C THR A 224 -8.31 -5.00 1.70
N ALA A 225 -8.32 -4.50 0.48
CA ALA A 225 -9.15 -3.39 0.08
C ALA A 225 -9.48 -3.47 -1.41
N ARG A 226 -10.42 -2.64 -1.86
CA ARG A 226 -10.78 -2.47 -3.26
C ARG A 226 -10.66 -1.02 -3.65
N LEU A 227 -10.07 -0.76 -4.83
CA LEU A 227 -10.11 0.56 -5.48
C LEU A 227 -11.47 0.77 -6.15
N ARG A 228 -12.02 1.96 -5.98
CA ARG A 228 -13.25 2.44 -6.62
C ARG A 228 -12.97 3.35 -7.79
#